data_070a201b6fe269f720250206436dc148
#
_entry.id   070a201b6fe269f720250206436dc148
#
_cell.length_a   1.000
_cell.length_b   1.000
_cell.length_c   1.000
_cell.angle_alpha   90.00
_cell.angle_beta   90.00
_cell.angle_gamma   90.00
#
_symmetry.space_group_name_H-M   'P 1'
#
loop_
_entity.id
_entity.type
_entity.pdbx_description
1 polymer ?
#
loop_
_entity_poly.entity_id
_entity_poly.type
_entity_poly.pdbx_seq_one_letter_code
_entity_poly.pdbx_strand_id
1 'polypeptide(L)'
;MSFFKSDIVKGDIQEMMELQQFCFRSAMNFILLNKDRKLEYFEALETLIEKQKIFYARAKLSEDPEAKSVVDTMKQGIIMLGATPDTSI
;
A
#
# COMPACT_ATOMS: atom_id res chain seq x y z
N MET A 1 -2.02 19.33 -13.71
CA MET A 1 -3.03 18.70 -12.84
C MET A 1 -2.33 18.02 -11.68
N SER A 2 -2.82 18.18 -10.47
CA SER A 2 -2.24 17.55 -9.30
C SER A 2 -2.40 16.04 -9.37
N PHE A 3 -1.36 15.30 -8.94
CA PHE A 3 -1.38 13.85 -8.87
C PHE A 3 -2.61 13.33 -8.09
N PHE A 4 -2.92 13.97 -6.96
CA PHE A 4 -4.04 13.54 -6.11
C PHE A 4 -5.42 13.97 -6.61
N LYS A 5 -5.48 14.78 -7.66
CA LYS A 5 -6.76 15.16 -8.27
C LYS A 5 -7.19 14.19 -9.37
N SER A 6 -6.33 13.27 -9.77
CA SER A 6 -6.67 12.23 -10.73
C SER A 6 -7.69 11.26 -10.14
N ASP A 7 -8.77 10.96 -10.86
CA ASP A 7 -9.78 10.00 -10.42
C ASP A 7 -9.18 8.60 -10.28
N ILE A 8 -8.23 8.25 -11.12
CA ILE A 8 -7.52 6.96 -11.05
C ILE A 8 -6.75 6.88 -9.75
N VAL A 9 -6.03 7.93 -9.37
CA VAL A 9 -5.25 7.95 -8.13
C VAL A 9 -6.16 7.90 -6.91
N LYS A 10 -7.27 8.63 -6.93
CA LYS A 10 -8.24 8.59 -5.83
C LYS A 10 -8.80 7.19 -5.63
N GLY A 11 -9.14 6.52 -6.74
CA GLY A 11 -9.62 5.14 -6.71
C GLY A 11 -8.57 4.18 -6.15
N ASP A 12 -7.33 4.33 -6.57
CA ASP A 12 -6.22 3.51 -6.06
C ASP A 12 -6.03 3.69 -4.55
N ILE A 13 -6.08 4.93 -4.07
CA ILE A 13 -5.94 5.23 -2.64
C ILE A 13 -7.08 4.57 -1.86
N GLN A 14 -8.32 4.71 -2.35
CA GLN A 14 -9.46 4.12 -1.66
C GLN A 14 -9.36 2.60 -1.59
N GLU A 15 -9.00 1.94 -2.68
CA GLU A 15 -8.81 0.49 -2.71
C GLU A 15 -7.71 0.04 -1.75
N MET A 16 -6.59 0.78 -1.72
CA MET A 16 -5.49 0.47 -0.80
C MET A 16 -5.93 0.62 0.66
N MET A 17 -6.72 1.66 0.97
CA MET A 17 -7.22 1.86 2.33
C MET A 17 -8.16 0.74 2.76
N GLU A 18 -9.05 0.30 1.88
CA GLU A 18 -9.97 -0.80 2.16
C GLU A 18 -9.21 -2.11 2.39
N LEU A 19 -8.24 -2.41 1.53
CA LEU A 19 -7.39 -3.60 1.67
C LEU A 19 -6.56 -3.53 2.96
N GLN A 20 -6.03 -2.36 3.28
CA GLN A 20 -5.24 -2.17 4.49
C GLN A 20 -6.07 -2.43 5.74
N GLN A 21 -7.30 -1.95 5.77
CA GLN A 21 -8.21 -2.19 6.89
C GLN A 21 -8.56 -3.67 7.02
N PHE A 22 -8.84 -4.32 5.90
CA PHE A 22 -9.12 -5.75 5.87
C PHE A 22 -7.92 -6.55 6.39
N CYS A 23 -6.72 -6.25 5.91
CA CYS A 23 -5.50 -6.94 6.34
C CYS A 23 -5.23 -6.71 7.83
N PHE A 24 -5.45 -5.48 8.31
CA PHE A 24 -5.23 -5.16 9.72
C PHE A 24 -6.17 -5.96 10.62
N ARG A 25 -7.46 -5.99 10.29
CA ARG A 25 -8.44 -6.75 11.07
C ARG A 25 -8.16 -8.24 11.04
N SER A 26 -7.80 -8.76 9.86
CA SER A 26 -7.47 -10.18 9.71
C SER A 26 -6.21 -10.55 10.49
N ALA A 27 -5.21 -9.68 10.49
CA ALA A 27 -3.97 -9.91 11.23
C ALA A 27 -4.22 -9.96 12.73
N MET A 28 -5.07 -9.08 13.25
CA MET A 28 -5.40 -9.06 14.67
C MET A 28 -6.16 -10.31 15.13
N ASN A 29 -6.90 -10.93 14.23
CA ASN A 29 -7.71 -12.12 14.53
C ASN A 29 -7.17 -13.37 13.84
N PHE A 30 -5.91 -13.38 13.42
CA PHE A 30 -5.34 -14.41 12.57
C PHE A 30 -5.50 -15.81 13.16
N ILE A 31 -5.29 -15.96 14.47
CA ILE A 31 -5.39 -17.24 15.16
C ILE A 31 -6.82 -17.79 15.07
N LEU A 32 -7.82 -16.90 15.06
CA LEU A 32 -9.24 -17.29 15.03
C LEU A 32 -9.76 -17.56 13.63
N LEU A 33 -8.97 -17.25 12.59
CA LEU A 33 -9.39 -17.47 11.22
C LEU A 33 -9.29 -18.93 10.84
N ASN A 34 -10.29 -19.42 10.08
CA ASN A 34 -10.19 -20.73 9.46
C ASN A 34 -9.28 -20.69 8.24
N LYS A 35 -9.03 -21.84 7.62
CA LYS A 35 -8.11 -21.97 6.49
C LYS A 35 -8.50 -21.06 5.32
N ASP A 36 -9.77 -20.99 4.97
CA ASP A 36 -10.24 -20.18 3.84
C ASP A 36 -10.04 -18.70 4.11
N ARG A 37 -10.30 -18.24 5.33
CA ARG A 37 -10.11 -16.85 5.72
C ARG A 37 -8.63 -16.47 5.75
N LYS A 38 -7.76 -17.38 6.16
CA LYS A 38 -6.31 -17.16 6.11
C LYS A 38 -5.83 -17.01 4.68
N LEU A 39 -6.36 -17.80 3.74
CA LEU A 39 -6.02 -17.66 2.33
C LEU A 39 -6.50 -16.34 1.77
N GLU A 40 -7.71 -15.89 2.11
CA GLU A 40 -8.21 -14.57 1.72
C GLU A 40 -7.30 -13.46 2.22
N TYR A 41 -6.82 -13.58 3.45
CA TYR A 41 -5.89 -12.62 4.03
C TYR A 41 -4.59 -12.55 3.24
N PHE A 42 -3.99 -13.68 2.89
CA PHE A 42 -2.76 -13.70 2.11
C PHE A 42 -2.97 -13.15 0.70
N GLU A 43 -4.09 -13.46 0.07
CA GLU A 43 -4.43 -12.90 -1.24
C GLU A 43 -4.60 -11.38 -1.17
N ALA A 44 -5.25 -10.88 -0.12
CA ALA A 44 -5.42 -9.45 0.09
C ALA A 44 -4.08 -8.75 0.31
N LEU A 45 -3.16 -9.37 1.07
CA LEU A 45 -1.80 -8.85 1.26
C LEU A 45 -1.05 -8.75 -0.07
N GLU A 46 -1.11 -9.77 -0.89
CA GLU A 46 -0.45 -9.75 -2.20
C GLU A 46 -1.00 -8.63 -3.08
N THR A 47 -2.33 -8.49 -3.11
CA THR A 47 -2.99 -7.43 -3.87
C THR A 47 -2.59 -6.06 -3.37
N LEU A 48 -2.56 -5.88 -2.04
CA LEU A 48 -2.15 -4.61 -1.43
C LEU A 48 -0.72 -4.25 -1.79
N ILE A 49 0.19 -5.21 -1.71
CA ILE A 49 1.61 -5.01 -2.07
C ILE A 49 1.73 -4.59 -3.53
N GLU A 50 1.03 -5.27 -4.44
CA GLU A 50 1.06 -4.92 -5.86
C GLU A 50 0.53 -3.50 -6.10
N LYS A 51 -0.57 -3.13 -5.47
CA LYS A 51 -1.14 -1.80 -5.59
C LYS A 51 -0.20 -0.73 -5.04
N GLN A 52 0.46 -1.00 -3.92
CA GLN A 52 1.46 -0.10 -3.35
C GLN A 52 2.64 0.10 -4.29
N LYS A 53 3.12 -0.97 -4.93
CA LYS A 53 4.21 -0.88 -5.92
C LYS A 53 3.82 0.01 -7.10
N ILE A 54 2.63 -0.18 -7.64
CA ILE A 54 2.13 0.59 -8.77
C ILE A 54 1.96 2.06 -8.36
N PHE A 55 1.36 2.30 -7.21
CA PHE A 55 1.16 3.64 -6.68
C PHE A 55 2.50 4.35 -6.47
N TYR A 56 3.46 3.67 -5.86
CA TYR A 56 4.80 4.19 -5.64
C TYR A 56 5.47 4.58 -6.96
N ALA A 57 5.38 3.71 -7.97
CA ALA A 57 5.97 3.98 -9.27
C ALA A 57 5.34 5.22 -9.92
N ARG A 58 4.02 5.35 -9.86
CA ARG A 58 3.30 6.52 -10.40
C ARG A 58 3.68 7.79 -9.66
N ALA A 59 3.75 7.75 -8.34
CA ALA A 59 4.10 8.91 -7.52
C ALA A 59 5.55 9.33 -7.78
N LYS A 60 6.46 8.36 -7.91
CA LYS A 60 7.86 8.62 -8.18
C LYS A 60 8.08 9.31 -9.54
N LEU A 61 7.28 8.94 -10.54
CA LEU A 61 7.35 9.53 -11.87
C LEU A 61 6.62 10.87 -11.98
N SER A 62 5.78 11.19 -11.01
CA SER A 62 5.06 12.46 -10.98
C SER A 62 5.99 13.61 -10.62
N GLU A 63 5.79 14.76 -11.23
CA GLU A 63 6.49 15.98 -10.87
C GLU A 63 5.78 16.76 -9.76
N ASP A 64 4.61 16.28 -9.32
CA ASP A 64 3.84 16.92 -8.27
C ASP A 64 4.58 16.82 -6.93
N PRO A 65 4.84 17.96 -6.22
CA PRO A 65 5.51 17.90 -4.92
C PRO A 65 4.76 17.08 -3.88
N GLU A 66 3.43 17.04 -3.92
CA GLU A 66 2.63 16.22 -3.00
C GLU A 66 2.90 14.74 -3.22
N ALA A 67 2.99 14.31 -4.49
CA ALA A 67 3.31 12.93 -4.82
C ALA A 67 4.71 12.55 -4.33
N LYS A 68 5.68 13.43 -4.48
CA LYS A 68 7.04 13.20 -3.98
C LYS A 68 7.08 13.09 -2.46
N SER A 69 6.28 13.89 -1.78
CA SER A 69 6.15 13.80 -0.32
C SER A 69 5.61 12.43 0.12
N VAL A 70 4.63 11.89 -0.60
CA VAL A 70 4.09 10.56 -0.33
C VAL A 70 5.17 9.48 -0.52
N VAL A 71 5.97 9.60 -1.59
CA VAL A 71 7.09 8.67 -1.83
C VAL A 71 8.05 8.67 -0.66
N ASP A 72 8.42 9.85 -0.16
CA ASP A 72 9.33 9.97 0.98
C ASP A 72 8.73 9.35 2.23
N THR A 73 7.44 9.56 2.47
CA THR A 73 6.74 8.95 3.62
C THR A 73 6.74 7.43 3.51
N MET A 74 6.50 6.89 2.32
CA MET A 74 6.52 5.43 2.10
C MET A 74 7.91 4.86 2.35
N LYS A 75 8.97 5.54 1.89
CA LYS A 75 10.35 5.11 2.14
C LYS A 75 10.66 5.10 3.63
N GLN A 76 10.25 6.12 4.36
CA GLN A 76 10.46 6.18 5.81
C GLN A 76 9.73 5.05 6.53
N GLY A 77 8.52 4.73 6.10
CA GLY A 77 7.77 3.60 6.65
C GLY A 77 8.51 2.29 6.48
N ILE A 78 9.10 2.05 5.30
CA ILE A 78 9.88 0.86 5.02
C ILE A 78 11.11 0.79 5.92
N ILE A 79 11.82 1.91 6.08
CA ILE A 79 13.00 1.99 6.96
C ILE A 79 12.62 1.67 8.40
N MET A 80 11.50 2.19 8.88
CA MET A 80 11.02 1.93 10.25
C MET A 80 10.69 0.46 10.48
N LEU A 81 10.29 -0.25 9.42
CA LEU A 81 10.05 -1.70 9.49
C LEU A 81 11.32 -2.53 9.40
N GLY A 82 12.48 -1.89 9.34
CA GLY A 82 13.77 -2.57 9.32
C GLY A 82 14.31 -2.87 7.93
N ALA A 83 13.65 -2.40 6.87
CA ALA A 83 14.16 -2.54 5.51
C ALA A 83 15.18 -1.43 5.21
N THR A 84 16.08 -1.72 4.26
CA THR A 84 17.05 -0.71 3.82
C THR A 84 16.41 0.21 2.78
N PRO A 85 16.95 1.45 2.61
CA PRO A 85 16.45 2.35 1.56
C PRO A 85 16.56 1.76 0.15
N ASP A 86 17.44 0.80 -0.05
CA ASP A 86 17.66 0.14 -1.34
C ASP A 86 16.66 -0.98 -1.61
N THR A 87 15.82 -1.31 -0.63
CA THR A 87 14.79 -2.34 -0.82
C THR A 87 13.81 -1.89 -1.89
N SER A 88 13.67 -2.70 -2.93
CA SER A 88 12.71 -2.44 -4.00
C SER A 88 11.29 -2.74 -3.53
N ILE A 89 10.40 -1.82 -3.81
CA ILE A 89 8.98 -2.02 -3.59
C ILE A 89 8.33 -2.37 -4.90
#